data_0d4e665b309d80bf51871a2f598fe60b
#
_entry.id   0d4e665b309d80bf51871a2f598fe60b
#
_cell.length_a   1.000
_cell.length_b   1.000
_cell.length_c   1.000
_cell.angle_alpha   90.00
_cell.angle_beta   90.00
_cell.angle_gamma   90.00
#
_symmetry.space_group_name_H-M   'P 1'
#
loop_
_entity.id
_entity.type
_entity.pdbx_description
1 polymer ?
#
loop_
_entity_poly.entity_id
_entity_poly.type
_entity_poly.pdbx_seq_one_letter_code
_entity_poly.pdbx_strand_id
1 'polypeptide(L)'
;MNQLLALTISLLCGVSTNLFAATPDFSGVYFNVQNLGGGIDPAKPGKPELGAPPPPPPQSSAPVNDGSLGRPANLPPLNAEYLAKWDIIAQSRTTGSSEFDSSAKCLPPGMPFMMGMVYGMEIMQTQDKITIFSEWMDALRRIYLDGRQPTQKHFDDPTFAGYSTGHWEGDTLVVETVALRADSQLDGSGSPHSDALTVTERIRFIALGVLEDRIIAKDPNAFTHPWEITRTYRKASSPNDELREFACAEGLVLAPGSH
;
A
#
# COMPACT_ATOMS: atom_id res chain seq x y z
N MET A 1 45.09 -29.64 -65.67
CA MET A 1 45.42 -29.32 -64.25
C MET A 1 44.43 -28.24 -63.76
N ASN A 2 43.23 -28.63 -63.24
CA ASN A 2 42.24 -27.74 -62.78
C ASN A 2 42.15 -27.89 -61.25
N GLN A 3 42.49 -26.83 -60.50
CA GLN A 3 42.27 -26.77 -59.06
C GLN A 3 40.87 -26.19 -58.79
N LEU A 4 40.01 -26.99 -58.19
CA LEU A 4 38.74 -26.58 -57.66
C LEU A 4 38.96 -25.97 -56.26
N LEU A 5 38.67 -24.67 -56.14
CA LEU A 5 38.66 -23.96 -54.90
C LEU A 5 37.30 -24.21 -54.24
N ALA A 6 37.26 -24.95 -53.17
CA ALA A 6 36.03 -25.12 -52.34
C ALA A 6 35.89 -23.94 -51.36
N LEU A 7 34.87 -23.12 -51.59
CA LEU A 7 34.46 -22.06 -50.64
C LEU A 7 33.60 -22.68 -49.54
N THR A 8 34.12 -22.78 -48.34
CA THR A 8 33.32 -23.13 -47.14
C THR A 8 32.65 -21.87 -46.57
N ILE A 9 31.36 -21.76 -46.74
CA ILE A 9 30.53 -20.73 -46.08
C ILE A 9 30.22 -21.21 -44.66
N SER A 10 30.88 -20.63 -43.67
CA SER A 10 30.53 -20.83 -42.23
C SER A 10 29.29 -19.99 -41.89
N LEU A 11 28.17 -20.68 -41.70
CA LEU A 11 26.94 -20.08 -41.23
C LEU A 11 27.07 -19.84 -39.71
N LEU A 12 27.39 -18.60 -39.28
CA LEU A 12 27.31 -18.20 -37.88
C LEU A 12 25.82 -18.07 -37.49
N CYS A 13 25.30 -19.10 -36.83
CA CYS A 13 24.00 -19.05 -36.20
C CYS A 13 24.12 -18.18 -34.93
N GLY A 14 23.77 -16.90 -35.04
CA GLY A 14 23.70 -15.98 -33.91
C GLY A 14 22.58 -16.40 -32.99
N VAL A 15 22.91 -17.09 -31.90
CA VAL A 15 21.95 -17.34 -30.79
C VAL A 15 21.79 -16.02 -30.05
N SER A 16 20.72 -15.31 -30.38
CA SER A 16 20.28 -14.16 -29.57
C SER A 16 19.77 -14.69 -28.22
N THR A 17 20.63 -14.70 -27.22
CA THR A 17 20.21 -14.92 -25.85
C THR A 17 19.44 -13.68 -25.41
N ASN A 18 18.10 -13.76 -25.41
CA ASN A 18 17.26 -12.82 -24.69
C ASN A 18 17.63 -12.97 -23.21
N LEU A 19 18.50 -12.10 -22.68
CA LEU A 19 18.66 -11.90 -21.26
C LEU A 19 17.32 -11.30 -20.75
N PHE A 20 16.41 -12.14 -20.32
CA PHE A 20 15.33 -11.69 -19.45
C PHE A 20 16.01 -11.22 -18.17
N ALA A 21 15.99 -9.90 -17.92
CA ALA A 21 16.39 -9.39 -16.62
C ALA A 21 15.57 -10.11 -15.56
N ALA A 22 16.23 -10.66 -14.54
CA ALA A 22 15.53 -11.30 -13.44
C ALA A 22 14.60 -10.26 -12.79
N THR A 23 13.37 -10.67 -12.50
CA THR A 23 12.43 -9.81 -11.79
C THR A 23 13.03 -9.38 -10.44
N PRO A 24 12.85 -8.12 -10.02
CA PRO A 24 13.35 -7.67 -8.72
C PRO A 24 12.78 -8.51 -7.58
N ASP A 25 13.59 -8.74 -6.54
CA ASP A 25 13.15 -9.37 -5.30
C ASP A 25 12.85 -8.27 -4.27
N PHE A 26 11.57 -8.10 -3.95
CA PHE A 26 11.08 -7.15 -2.97
C PHE A 26 11.07 -7.71 -1.55
N SER A 27 11.46 -8.96 -1.31
CA SER A 27 11.41 -9.59 0.02
C SER A 27 12.16 -8.79 1.07
N GLY A 28 11.57 -8.65 2.26
CA GLY A 28 12.15 -8.01 3.43
C GLY A 28 11.17 -7.13 4.20
N VAL A 29 11.65 -6.56 5.29
CA VAL A 29 10.90 -5.63 6.14
C VAL A 29 11.09 -4.21 5.65
N TYR A 30 10.01 -3.44 5.61
CA TYR A 30 9.98 -2.07 5.10
C TYR A 30 9.23 -1.14 6.05
N PHE A 31 9.67 0.12 6.10
CA PHE A 31 9.03 1.19 6.84
C PHE A 31 8.69 2.35 5.91
N ASN A 32 7.51 2.94 6.09
CA ASN A 32 7.06 4.07 5.30
C ASN A 32 7.86 5.32 5.64
N VAL A 33 8.55 5.90 4.64
CA VAL A 33 9.45 7.05 4.81
C VAL A 33 8.68 8.33 5.17
N GLN A 34 7.47 8.50 4.67
CA GLN A 34 6.67 9.71 4.89
C GLN A 34 6.24 9.90 6.36
N ASN A 35 6.28 8.83 7.15
CA ASN A 35 5.87 8.83 8.55
C ASN A 35 7.06 8.94 9.53
N LEU A 36 8.29 8.96 9.05
CA LEU A 36 9.49 9.00 9.88
C LEU A 36 9.86 10.41 10.39
N GLY A 37 8.93 11.35 10.40
CA GLY A 37 9.01 12.65 11.07
C GLY A 37 10.30 13.44 10.82
N GLY A 38 10.46 14.00 9.64
CA GLY A 38 11.60 14.81 9.26
C GLY A 38 12.01 14.46 7.84
N GLY A 39 11.94 15.40 6.92
CA GLY A 39 12.20 15.18 5.50
C GLY A 39 13.48 14.38 5.29
N ILE A 40 13.31 13.08 5.06
CA ILE A 40 14.42 12.19 4.77
C ILE A 40 14.76 12.44 3.31
N ASP A 41 15.88 13.13 3.10
CA ASP A 41 16.55 13.13 1.81
C ASP A 41 16.91 11.69 1.47
N PRO A 42 16.32 11.06 0.45
CA PRO A 42 16.63 9.69 0.05
C PRO A 42 18.13 9.51 -0.28
N ALA A 43 18.86 10.60 -0.53
CA ALA A 43 20.30 10.59 -0.77
C ALA A 43 21.13 10.61 0.54
N LYS A 44 20.51 10.86 1.70
CA LYS A 44 21.20 10.87 3.01
C LYS A 44 20.47 9.98 4.00
N PRO A 45 20.84 8.70 4.12
CA PRO A 45 20.25 7.79 5.10
C PRO A 45 20.58 8.27 6.53
N GLY A 46 19.65 8.99 7.15
CA GLY A 46 19.65 9.19 8.59
C GLY A 46 19.27 7.86 9.26
N LYS A 47 19.98 7.45 10.31
CA LYS A 47 19.58 6.33 11.15
C LYS A 47 18.18 6.61 11.71
N PRO A 48 17.18 5.73 11.48
CA PRO A 48 16.01 5.74 12.34
C PRO A 48 16.47 5.35 13.75
N GLU A 49 16.26 6.21 14.74
CA GLU A 49 16.39 5.79 16.13
C GLU A 49 15.22 4.86 16.45
N LEU A 50 15.46 3.55 16.36
CA LEU A 50 14.59 2.57 16.95
C LEU A 50 14.65 2.72 18.48
N GLY A 51 13.56 3.04 19.11
CA GLY A 51 13.46 3.06 20.57
C GLY A 51 12.53 4.09 21.18
N ALA A 52 12.15 5.13 20.46
CA ALA A 52 11.06 5.99 20.91
C ALA A 52 9.71 5.37 20.46
N PRO A 53 8.69 5.36 21.34
CA PRO A 53 7.33 5.06 20.87
C PRO A 53 7.03 5.98 19.69
N PRO A 54 6.32 5.50 18.65
CA PRO A 54 5.95 6.35 17.52
C PRO A 54 5.32 7.63 18.09
N PRO A 55 5.69 8.81 17.57
CA PRO A 55 5.01 10.02 17.96
C PRO A 55 3.51 9.78 17.73
N PRO A 56 2.64 10.31 18.59
CA PRO A 56 1.21 10.23 18.36
C PRO A 56 0.98 10.70 16.90
N PRO A 57 0.04 10.08 16.17
CA PRO A 57 -0.25 10.46 14.80
C PRO A 57 -0.34 11.99 14.76
N PRO A 58 0.23 12.66 13.75
CA PRO A 58 0.23 14.10 13.69
C PRO A 58 -1.21 14.54 13.93
N GLN A 59 -1.44 15.20 15.05
CA GLN A 59 -2.73 15.82 15.33
C GLN A 59 -2.98 16.70 14.13
N SER A 60 -4.07 16.44 13.41
CA SER A 60 -4.43 17.17 12.22
C SER A 60 -4.17 18.65 12.49
N SER A 61 -3.36 19.27 11.65
CA SER A 61 -3.10 20.71 11.73
C SER A 61 -4.39 21.42 12.08
N ALA A 62 -4.34 22.32 13.05
CA ALA A 62 -5.49 23.00 13.60
C ALA A 62 -6.50 23.38 12.52
N PRO A 63 -7.81 23.21 12.76
CA PRO A 63 -8.83 23.44 11.75
C PRO A 63 -8.64 24.83 11.16
N VAL A 64 -8.50 24.91 9.86
CA VAL A 64 -8.62 26.17 9.14
C VAL A 64 -10.08 26.57 9.30
N ASN A 65 -10.31 27.69 9.94
CA ASN A 65 -11.65 28.17 10.33
C ASN A 65 -12.37 28.81 9.12
N ASP A 66 -12.36 28.10 7.98
CA ASP A 66 -12.99 28.51 6.72
C ASP A 66 -14.40 27.89 6.52
N GLY A 67 -14.95 27.26 7.58
CA GLY A 67 -16.20 26.52 7.49
C GLY A 67 -16.06 25.12 6.88
N SER A 68 -14.86 24.73 6.40
CA SER A 68 -14.52 23.36 6.09
C SER A 68 -14.04 22.69 7.38
N LEU A 69 -14.46 21.48 7.65
CA LEU A 69 -14.08 20.68 8.82
C LEU A 69 -12.60 20.24 8.77
N GLY A 70 -11.67 21.17 8.48
CA GLY A 70 -10.23 20.88 8.42
C GLY A 70 -9.88 19.78 7.41
N ARG A 71 -10.38 19.89 6.19
CA ARG A 71 -10.17 18.89 5.13
C ARG A 71 -8.67 18.70 4.87
N PRO A 72 -8.16 17.44 4.93
CA PRO A 72 -6.77 17.17 4.58
C PRO A 72 -6.47 17.60 3.14
N ALA A 73 -5.27 18.14 2.89
CA ALA A 73 -4.86 18.56 1.56
C ALA A 73 -4.83 17.40 0.53
N ASN A 74 -4.73 16.15 1.01
CA ASN A 74 -4.71 14.92 0.21
C ASN A 74 -6.02 14.13 0.31
N LEU A 75 -7.12 14.79 0.68
CA LEU A 75 -8.44 14.15 0.69
C LEU A 75 -8.74 13.57 -0.70
N PRO A 76 -9.26 12.32 -0.81
CA PRO A 76 -9.74 11.80 -2.07
C PRO A 76 -10.72 12.75 -2.76
N PRO A 77 -10.77 12.79 -4.10
CA PRO A 77 -11.64 13.69 -4.85
C PRO A 77 -13.10 13.24 -4.78
N LEU A 78 -13.67 13.22 -3.57
CA LEU A 78 -15.02 12.78 -3.31
C LEU A 78 -16.05 13.64 -4.06
N ASN A 79 -17.08 13.00 -4.63
CA ASN A 79 -18.25 13.70 -5.13
C ASN A 79 -19.10 14.27 -3.99
N ALA A 80 -20.13 15.04 -4.29
CA ALA A 80 -20.94 15.73 -3.26
C ALA A 80 -21.56 14.77 -2.25
N GLU A 81 -22.03 13.58 -2.69
CA GLU A 81 -22.64 12.58 -1.81
C GLU A 81 -21.62 12.02 -0.82
N TYR A 82 -20.46 11.57 -1.32
CA TYR A 82 -19.43 10.97 -0.49
C TYR A 82 -18.69 11.99 0.37
N LEU A 83 -18.61 13.24 -0.10
CA LEU A 83 -18.10 14.34 0.72
C LEU A 83 -19.01 14.61 1.93
N ALA A 84 -20.33 14.58 1.75
CA ALA A 84 -21.28 14.69 2.88
C ALA A 84 -21.13 13.52 3.87
N LYS A 85 -20.87 12.29 3.40
CA LYS A 85 -20.56 11.14 4.28
C LYS A 85 -19.27 11.37 5.05
N TRP A 86 -18.23 11.89 4.38
CA TRP A 86 -16.97 12.22 5.04
C TRP A 86 -17.14 13.33 6.08
N ASP A 87 -17.91 14.37 5.80
CA ASP A 87 -18.19 15.46 6.75
C ASP A 87 -18.82 14.92 8.07
N ILE A 88 -19.72 13.93 7.99
CA ILE A 88 -20.30 13.25 9.16
C ILE A 88 -19.22 12.52 9.97
N ILE A 89 -18.32 11.78 9.28
CA ILE A 89 -17.20 11.06 9.91
C ILE A 89 -16.24 12.05 10.58
N ALA A 90 -15.88 13.13 9.89
CA ALA A 90 -15.02 14.18 10.42
C ALA A 90 -15.63 14.84 11.66
N GLN A 91 -16.93 15.15 11.61
CA GLN A 91 -17.67 15.72 12.73
C GLN A 91 -17.68 14.77 13.94
N SER A 92 -17.91 13.47 13.75
CA SER A 92 -17.92 12.50 14.85
C SER A 92 -16.58 12.44 15.59
N ARG A 93 -15.47 12.58 14.86
CA ARG A 93 -14.12 12.62 15.46
C ARG A 93 -13.90 13.84 16.33
N THR A 94 -14.45 15.01 15.97
CA THR A 94 -14.34 16.23 16.80
C THR A 94 -15.03 16.08 18.15
N THR A 95 -16.02 15.18 18.26
CA THR A 95 -16.73 14.85 19.50
C THR A 95 -16.10 13.69 20.27
N GLY A 96 -14.97 13.16 19.79
CA GLY A 96 -14.29 12.01 20.40
C GLY A 96 -14.99 10.68 20.15
N SER A 97 -15.93 10.61 19.19
CA SER A 97 -16.59 9.36 18.82
C SER A 97 -15.64 8.46 18.01
N SER A 98 -15.60 7.19 18.36
CA SER A 98 -14.89 6.13 17.64
C SER A 98 -15.80 5.32 16.71
N GLU A 99 -17.04 5.76 16.52
CA GLU A 99 -18.06 5.02 15.75
C GLU A 99 -17.58 4.64 14.34
N PHE A 100 -16.88 5.57 13.68
CA PHE A 100 -16.38 5.37 12.31
C PHE A 100 -14.90 4.98 12.27
N ASP A 101 -14.27 4.73 13.41
CA ASP A 101 -12.88 4.28 13.48
C ASP A 101 -12.81 2.75 13.42
N SER A 102 -12.33 2.21 12.29
CA SER A 102 -12.15 0.77 12.13
C SER A 102 -11.15 0.20 13.13
N SER A 103 -10.13 0.98 13.51
CA SER A 103 -9.12 0.55 14.47
C SER A 103 -9.67 0.39 15.89
N ALA A 104 -10.63 1.23 16.29
CA ALA A 104 -11.33 1.08 17.56
C ALA A 104 -12.20 -0.19 17.63
N LYS A 105 -12.51 -0.79 16.48
CA LYS A 105 -13.25 -2.05 16.36
C LYS A 105 -12.34 -3.25 16.07
N CYS A 106 -11.02 -3.09 16.17
CA CYS A 106 -10.04 -4.09 15.79
C CYS A 106 -10.21 -4.62 14.34
N LEU A 107 -10.69 -3.78 13.43
CA LEU A 107 -10.82 -4.11 12.03
C LEU A 107 -9.55 -3.66 11.27
N PRO A 108 -9.02 -4.49 10.36
CA PRO A 108 -7.82 -4.14 9.62
C PRO A 108 -8.09 -2.95 8.67
N PRO A 109 -7.06 -2.17 8.34
CA PRO A 109 -7.19 -1.14 7.32
C PRO A 109 -7.47 -1.79 5.95
N GLY A 110 -8.33 -1.13 5.15
CA GLY A 110 -8.54 -1.52 3.76
C GLY A 110 -7.42 -1.04 2.84
N MET A 111 -7.47 -1.46 1.56
CA MET A 111 -6.64 -0.84 0.53
C MET A 111 -7.27 0.47 0.04
N PRO A 112 -6.48 1.51 -0.25
CA PRO A 112 -5.02 1.59 -0.18
C PRO A 112 -4.47 2.02 1.20
N PHE A 113 -5.30 2.19 2.23
CA PHE A 113 -4.87 2.72 3.53
C PHE A 113 -3.77 1.89 4.19
N MET A 114 -3.86 0.56 4.11
CA MET A 114 -2.84 -0.35 4.63
C MET A 114 -1.43 0.00 4.15
N MET A 115 -1.29 0.44 2.90
CA MET A 115 -0.01 0.84 2.32
C MET A 115 0.50 2.20 2.82
N GLY A 116 -0.32 2.97 3.53
CA GLY A 116 0.02 4.27 4.10
C GLY A 116 0.31 4.27 5.60
N MET A 117 0.27 3.11 6.25
CA MET A 117 0.42 3.02 7.70
C MET A 117 1.84 3.36 8.15
N VAL A 118 1.94 3.83 9.42
CA VAL A 118 3.22 4.18 10.06
C VAL A 118 4.00 2.96 10.53
N TYR A 119 3.33 1.82 10.61
CA TYR A 119 3.89 0.55 11.08
C TYR A 119 4.70 -0.13 9.99
N GLY A 120 5.58 -1.04 10.39
CA GLY A 120 6.35 -1.85 9.48
C GLY A 120 5.49 -2.82 8.68
N MET A 121 5.99 -3.20 7.52
CA MET A 121 5.42 -4.29 6.73
C MET A 121 6.52 -5.23 6.26
N GLU A 122 6.21 -6.52 6.19
CA GLU A 122 7.08 -7.54 5.60
C GLU A 122 6.54 -7.96 4.25
N ILE A 123 7.40 -7.94 3.25
CA ILE A 123 7.12 -8.46 1.91
C ILE A 123 7.80 -9.81 1.78
N MET A 124 7.02 -10.83 1.46
CA MET A 124 7.46 -12.20 1.18
C MET A 124 7.12 -12.50 -0.27
N GLN A 125 8.14 -12.66 -1.11
CA GLN A 125 7.99 -12.88 -2.55
C GLN A 125 8.33 -14.31 -2.93
N THR A 126 7.44 -14.92 -3.73
CA THR A 126 7.66 -16.18 -4.44
C THR A 126 7.47 -15.95 -5.94
N GLN A 127 7.68 -16.95 -6.77
CA GLN A 127 7.51 -16.84 -8.21
C GLN A 127 6.07 -16.48 -8.63
N ASP A 128 5.08 -16.99 -7.90
CA ASP A 128 3.65 -16.93 -8.24
C ASP A 128 2.84 -16.03 -7.32
N LYS A 129 3.45 -15.48 -6.26
CA LYS A 129 2.73 -14.71 -5.26
C LYS A 129 3.65 -13.79 -4.46
N ILE A 130 3.15 -12.59 -4.14
CA ILE A 130 3.71 -11.74 -3.11
C ILE A 130 2.71 -11.68 -1.95
N THR A 131 3.21 -11.85 -0.73
CA THR A 131 2.45 -11.66 0.50
C THR A 131 3.01 -10.46 1.23
N ILE A 132 2.15 -9.51 1.58
CA ILE A 132 2.49 -8.36 2.41
C ILE A 132 1.80 -8.55 3.75
N PHE A 133 2.59 -8.62 4.81
CA PHE A 133 2.13 -8.63 6.18
C PHE A 133 2.43 -7.27 6.81
N SER A 134 1.41 -6.60 7.34
CA SER A 134 1.56 -5.34 8.07
C SER A 134 1.46 -5.60 9.57
N GLU A 135 2.37 -5.05 10.36
CA GLU A 135 2.32 -5.09 11.82
C GLU A 135 0.98 -4.53 12.35
N TRP A 136 0.41 -3.51 11.67
CA TRP A 136 -0.86 -2.94 12.08
C TRP A 136 -2.02 -3.90 11.85
N MET A 137 -2.69 -4.31 12.94
CA MET A 137 -3.85 -5.22 12.93
C MET A 137 -3.54 -6.59 12.32
N ASP A 138 -2.28 -7.02 12.27
CA ASP A 138 -1.86 -8.26 11.61
C ASP A 138 -2.43 -8.39 10.19
N ALA A 139 -2.51 -7.24 9.49
CA ALA A 139 -3.19 -7.18 8.21
C ALA A 139 -2.38 -7.92 7.14
N LEU A 140 -3.05 -8.85 6.45
CA LEU A 140 -2.45 -9.71 5.44
C LEU A 140 -3.03 -9.41 4.06
N ARG A 141 -2.15 -9.17 3.10
CA ARG A 141 -2.49 -9.00 1.69
C ARG A 141 -1.75 -10.01 0.81
N ARG A 142 -2.43 -10.55 -0.20
CA ARG A 142 -1.85 -11.45 -1.20
C ARG A 142 -2.01 -10.87 -2.58
N ILE A 143 -0.91 -10.82 -3.33
CA ILE A 143 -0.88 -10.41 -4.73
C ILE A 143 -0.51 -11.64 -5.55
N TYR A 144 -1.39 -12.10 -6.40
CA TYR A 144 -1.19 -13.29 -7.22
C TYR A 144 -0.53 -12.92 -8.55
N LEU A 145 0.56 -13.63 -8.89
CA LEU A 145 1.38 -13.39 -10.08
C LEU A 145 1.25 -14.49 -11.14
N ASP A 146 0.43 -15.50 -10.88
CA ASP A 146 0.24 -16.68 -11.72
C ASP A 146 -0.83 -16.52 -12.81
N GLY A 147 -1.30 -15.29 -13.05
CA GLY A 147 -2.28 -14.98 -14.08
C GLY A 147 -3.73 -15.31 -13.74
N ARG A 148 -4.00 -15.79 -12.50
CA ARG A 148 -5.39 -16.03 -12.06
C ARG A 148 -6.17 -14.71 -12.03
N GLN A 149 -7.48 -14.82 -12.21
CA GLN A 149 -8.39 -13.68 -12.23
C GLN A 149 -9.35 -13.74 -11.03
N PRO A 150 -9.89 -12.60 -10.56
CA PRO A 150 -10.97 -12.60 -9.59
C PRO A 150 -12.20 -13.34 -10.15
N THR A 151 -12.92 -14.02 -9.28
CA THR A 151 -14.18 -14.71 -9.61
C THR A 151 -15.34 -13.97 -8.96
N GLN A 152 -16.58 -14.27 -9.38
CA GLN A 152 -17.78 -13.67 -8.78
C GLN A 152 -17.81 -13.82 -7.25
N LYS A 153 -17.34 -14.96 -6.73
CA LYS A 153 -17.26 -15.18 -5.27
C LYS A 153 -16.48 -14.09 -4.52
N HIS A 154 -15.43 -13.51 -5.12
CA HIS A 154 -14.66 -12.44 -4.46
C HIS A 154 -15.48 -11.15 -4.36
N PHE A 155 -16.33 -10.87 -5.34
CA PHE A 155 -17.23 -9.71 -5.33
C PHE A 155 -18.44 -9.93 -4.41
N ASP A 156 -18.90 -11.18 -4.26
CA ASP A 156 -19.99 -11.54 -3.35
C ASP A 156 -19.55 -11.54 -1.88
N ASP A 157 -18.24 -11.76 -1.62
CA ASP A 157 -17.62 -11.78 -0.28
C ASP A 157 -16.34 -10.93 -0.27
N PRO A 158 -16.46 -9.58 -0.39
CA PRO A 158 -15.34 -8.67 -0.45
C PRO A 158 -14.57 -8.61 0.86
N THR A 159 -13.27 -8.30 0.79
CA THR A 159 -12.39 -8.25 1.96
C THR A 159 -11.77 -6.85 2.14
N PHE A 160 -11.19 -6.57 3.30
CA PHE A 160 -10.46 -5.31 3.54
C PHE A 160 -9.26 -5.14 2.62
N ALA A 161 -8.49 -6.20 2.40
CA ALA A 161 -7.34 -6.18 1.49
C ALA A 161 -7.74 -6.31 0.01
N GLY A 162 -9.00 -6.64 -0.28
CA GLY A 162 -9.48 -6.94 -1.62
C GLY A 162 -8.88 -8.22 -2.21
N TYR A 163 -9.02 -8.35 -3.51
CA TYR A 163 -8.37 -9.40 -4.31
C TYR A 163 -7.38 -8.75 -5.27
N SER A 164 -6.09 -9.05 -5.10
CA SER A 164 -5.02 -8.44 -5.88
C SER A 164 -4.39 -9.43 -6.84
N THR A 165 -4.25 -9.01 -8.09
CA THR A 165 -3.46 -9.70 -9.12
C THR A 165 -2.35 -8.78 -9.60
N GLY A 166 -1.24 -9.34 -10.04
CA GLY A 166 -0.10 -8.56 -10.48
C GLY A 166 0.64 -9.20 -11.64
N HIS A 167 1.40 -8.37 -12.34
CA HIS A 167 2.32 -8.79 -13.38
C HIS A 167 3.52 -7.85 -13.42
N TRP A 168 4.61 -8.33 -14.02
CA TRP A 168 5.83 -7.54 -14.16
C TRP A 168 5.88 -6.80 -15.50
N GLU A 169 6.16 -5.51 -15.45
CA GLU A 169 6.53 -4.67 -16.60
C GLU A 169 7.99 -4.23 -16.42
N GLY A 170 8.92 -5.03 -16.93
CA GLY A 170 10.34 -4.82 -16.70
C GLY A 170 10.70 -5.00 -15.23
N ASP A 171 11.14 -3.94 -14.58
CA ASP A 171 11.48 -3.88 -13.14
C ASP A 171 10.34 -3.40 -12.25
N THR A 172 9.18 -3.13 -12.82
CA THR A 172 8.02 -2.59 -12.14
C THR A 172 6.94 -3.66 -11.98
N LEU A 173 6.50 -3.90 -10.76
CA LEU A 173 5.33 -4.71 -10.46
C LEU A 173 4.07 -3.84 -10.62
N VAL A 174 3.19 -4.24 -11.52
CA VAL A 174 1.86 -3.63 -11.68
C VAL A 174 0.85 -4.51 -10.97
N VAL A 175 0.06 -3.93 -10.07
CA VAL A 175 -0.94 -4.62 -9.27
C VAL A 175 -2.31 -4.01 -9.49
N GLU A 176 -3.31 -4.86 -9.69
CA GLU A 176 -4.72 -4.47 -9.71
C GLU A 176 -5.45 -5.11 -8.52
N THR A 177 -6.19 -4.31 -7.76
CA THR A 177 -6.97 -4.75 -6.61
C THR A 177 -8.43 -4.38 -6.79
N VAL A 178 -9.30 -5.37 -6.62
CA VAL A 178 -10.76 -5.26 -6.71
C VAL A 178 -11.42 -5.95 -5.52
N ALA A 179 -12.74 -5.97 -5.47
CA ALA A 179 -13.52 -6.63 -4.43
C ALA A 179 -13.15 -6.16 -3.02
N LEU A 180 -13.08 -4.86 -2.86
CA LEU A 180 -12.83 -4.18 -1.59
C LEU A 180 -14.13 -3.94 -0.84
N ARG A 181 -14.14 -4.14 0.47
CA ARG A 181 -15.29 -3.89 1.32
C ARG A 181 -15.61 -2.39 1.36
N ALA A 182 -16.85 -2.02 1.05
CA ALA A 182 -17.30 -0.62 1.03
C ALA A 182 -17.32 0.06 2.41
N ASP A 183 -17.27 -0.73 3.49
CA ASP A 183 -17.18 -0.25 4.88
C ASP A 183 -15.74 -0.08 5.37
N SER A 184 -14.75 -0.25 4.50
CA SER A 184 -13.35 0.07 4.79
C SER A 184 -13.06 1.57 4.56
N GLN A 185 -11.92 2.02 5.02
CA GLN A 185 -11.49 3.41 4.89
C GLN A 185 -10.31 3.52 3.91
N LEU A 186 -10.31 4.61 3.12
CA LEU A 186 -9.23 4.87 2.15
C LEU A 186 -7.97 5.42 2.78
N ASP A 187 -8.12 6.10 3.92
CA ASP A 187 -7.05 6.83 4.59
C ASP A 187 -7.32 7.03 6.09
N GLY A 188 -6.34 7.60 6.78
CA GLY A 188 -6.44 7.94 8.20
C GLY A 188 -7.48 9.03 8.51
N SER A 189 -8.03 9.74 7.54
CA SER A 189 -9.14 10.69 7.76
C SER A 189 -10.51 10.02 7.77
N GLY A 190 -10.58 8.72 7.42
CA GLY A 190 -11.83 7.95 7.35
C GLY A 190 -12.57 8.16 6.05
N SER A 191 -11.89 8.51 4.98
CA SER A 191 -12.53 8.74 3.69
C SER A 191 -13.30 7.52 3.21
N PRO A 192 -14.60 7.66 2.91
CA PRO A 192 -15.44 6.57 2.46
C PRO A 192 -15.27 6.31 0.95
N HIS A 193 -15.66 5.12 0.54
CA HIS A 193 -15.73 4.70 -0.86
C HIS A 193 -16.93 3.76 -1.11
N SER A 194 -17.15 3.36 -2.35
CA SER A 194 -18.15 2.36 -2.71
C SER A 194 -17.53 0.98 -2.95
N ASP A 195 -18.36 0.00 -3.25
CA ASP A 195 -17.96 -1.35 -3.69
C ASP A 195 -17.36 -1.38 -5.11
N ALA A 196 -17.50 -0.27 -5.85
CA ALA A 196 -16.89 -0.12 -7.18
C ALA A 196 -15.42 0.36 -7.13
N LEU A 197 -14.85 0.52 -5.93
CA LEU A 197 -13.46 0.91 -5.78
C LEU A 197 -12.52 -0.09 -6.44
N THR A 198 -11.62 0.43 -7.26
CA THR A 198 -10.48 -0.31 -7.82
C THR A 198 -9.19 0.42 -7.49
N VAL A 199 -8.12 -0.32 -7.22
CA VAL A 199 -6.81 0.24 -6.92
C VAL A 199 -5.77 -0.36 -7.86
N THR A 200 -5.05 0.50 -8.56
CA THR A 200 -3.90 0.11 -9.39
C THR A 200 -2.64 0.63 -8.74
N GLU A 201 -1.63 -0.21 -8.61
CA GLU A 201 -0.34 0.15 -8.03
C GLU A 201 0.79 -0.15 -9.01
N ARG A 202 1.85 0.66 -8.93
CA ARG A 202 3.09 0.46 -9.67
C ARG A 202 4.24 0.52 -8.67
N ILE A 203 4.78 -0.65 -8.35
CA ILE A 203 5.79 -0.83 -7.29
C ILE A 203 7.13 -1.11 -7.95
N ARG A 204 8.16 -0.34 -7.58
CA ARG A 204 9.52 -0.52 -8.09
C ARG A 204 10.58 -0.03 -7.11
N PHE A 205 11.81 -0.48 -7.27
CA PHE A 205 12.93 0.18 -6.62
C PHE A 205 13.28 1.50 -7.33
N ILE A 206 13.43 2.57 -6.56
CA ILE A 206 13.95 3.86 -7.03
C ILE A 206 15.38 4.11 -6.57
N ALA A 207 15.84 3.36 -5.56
CA ALA A 207 17.22 3.31 -5.09
C ALA A 207 17.42 1.97 -4.35
N LEU A 208 18.68 1.65 -3.98
CA LEU A 208 18.97 0.45 -3.20
C LEU A 208 18.19 0.43 -1.88
N GLY A 209 17.32 -0.57 -1.72
CA GLY A 209 16.48 -0.73 -0.54
C GLY A 209 15.37 0.33 -0.39
N VAL A 210 15.06 1.09 -1.45
CA VAL A 210 13.98 2.08 -1.46
C VAL A 210 12.94 1.72 -2.50
N LEU A 211 11.75 1.33 -2.06
CA LEU A 211 10.59 1.06 -2.91
C LEU A 211 9.74 2.33 -3.07
N GLU A 212 9.31 2.58 -4.29
CA GLU A 212 8.22 3.52 -4.61
C GLU A 212 6.99 2.71 -5.00
N ASP A 213 5.84 3.11 -4.47
CA ASP A 213 4.54 2.60 -4.85
C ASP A 213 3.66 3.77 -5.29
N ARG A 214 3.31 3.80 -6.57
CA ARG A 214 2.37 4.76 -7.15
C ARG A 214 1.00 4.12 -7.23
N ILE A 215 0.10 4.66 -6.44
CA ILE A 215 -1.25 4.15 -6.21
C ILE A 215 -2.24 5.04 -6.95
N ILE A 216 -3.11 4.44 -7.76
CA ILE A 216 -4.24 5.12 -8.42
C ILE A 216 -5.52 4.40 -7.97
N ALA A 217 -6.32 5.09 -7.17
CA ALA A 217 -7.63 4.62 -6.76
C ALA A 217 -8.72 5.23 -7.65
N LYS A 218 -9.63 4.39 -8.16
CA LYS A 218 -10.78 4.80 -8.98
C LYS A 218 -12.05 4.26 -8.36
N ASP A 219 -13.01 5.14 -8.19
CA ASP A 219 -14.36 4.79 -7.72
C ASP A 219 -15.37 5.65 -8.47
N PRO A 220 -16.03 5.11 -9.52
CA PRO A 220 -16.95 5.88 -10.35
C PRO A 220 -18.19 6.36 -9.58
N ASN A 221 -18.52 5.72 -8.44
CA ASN A 221 -19.66 6.09 -7.62
C ASN A 221 -19.30 7.14 -6.57
N ALA A 222 -18.03 7.21 -6.14
CA ALA A 222 -17.61 8.05 -5.03
C ALA A 222 -16.72 9.24 -5.45
N PHE A 223 -15.94 9.12 -6.54
CA PHE A 223 -14.93 10.10 -6.93
C PHE A 223 -15.33 10.89 -8.17
N THR A 224 -14.89 12.13 -8.24
CA THR A 224 -15.02 13.00 -9.41
C THR A 224 -13.93 12.74 -10.46
N HIS A 225 -12.79 12.20 -10.03
CA HIS A 225 -11.65 11.78 -10.88
C HIS A 225 -10.79 10.79 -10.10
N PRO A 226 -9.82 10.08 -10.73
CA PRO A 226 -8.91 9.18 -10.03
C PRO A 226 -8.13 9.89 -8.91
N TRP A 227 -7.94 9.20 -7.79
CA TRP A 227 -7.11 9.67 -6.69
C TRP A 227 -5.72 9.04 -6.79
N GLU A 228 -4.70 9.89 -6.84
CA GLU A 228 -3.31 9.46 -7.02
C GLU A 228 -2.51 9.73 -5.75
N ILE A 229 -1.77 8.71 -5.31
CA ILE A 229 -0.93 8.75 -4.11
C ILE A 229 0.41 8.11 -4.45
N THR A 230 1.50 8.67 -3.94
CA THR A 230 2.81 8.00 -3.98
C THR A 230 3.25 7.69 -2.56
N ARG A 231 3.71 6.47 -2.33
CA ARG A 231 4.30 6.00 -1.09
C ARG A 231 5.75 5.60 -1.34
N THR A 232 6.59 5.84 -0.36
CA THR A 232 7.99 5.44 -0.41
C THR A 232 8.32 4.66 0.85
N TYR A 233 8.97 3.51 0.67
CA TYR A 233 9.34 2.63 1.78
C TYR A 233 10.83 2.38 1.76
N ARG A 234 11.42 2.33 2.95
CA ARG A 234 12.81 1.95 3.13
C ARG A 234 12.90 0.55 3.71
N LYS A 235 13.70 -0.29 3.07
CA LYS A 235 14.04 -1.61 3.58
C LYS A 235 14.80 -1.49 4.89
N ALA A 236 14.44 -2.29 5.88
CA ALA A 236 15.15 -2.44 7.12
C ALA A 236 16.62 -2.78 6.86
N SER A 237 17.52 -2.15 7.60
CA SER A 237 18.97 -2.33 7.46
C SER A 237 19.61 -3.00 8.66
N SER A 238 18.87 -3.14 9.75
CA SER A 238 19.32 -3.79 10.97
C SER A 238 18.62 -5.14 11.15
N PRO A 239 19.31 -6.19 11.62
CA PRO A 239 18.66 -7.45 11.99
C PRO A 239 17.70 -7.30 13.18
N ASN A 240 17.70 -6.15 13.86
CA ASN A 240 16.75 -5.86 14.95
C ASN A 240 15.50 -5.11 14.47
N ASP A 241 15.41 -4.81 13.17
CA ASP A 241 14.25 -4.16 12.55
C ASP A 241 13.22 -5.24 12.19
N GLU A 242 12.68 -5.91 13.20
CA GLU A 242 11.66 -6.94 13.07
C GLU A 242 10.27 -6.34 13.31
N LEU A 243 9.25 -6.93 12.69
CA LEU A 243 7.87 -6.59 12.98
C LEU A 243 7.52 -7.09 14.38
N ARG A 244 6.70 -6.32 15.08
CA ARG A 244 6.20 -6.69 16.40
C ARG A 244 4.84 -7.35 16.27
N GLU A 245 4.52 -8.19 17.25
CA GLU A 245 3.17 -8.70 17.41
C GLU A 245 2.21 -7.53 17.73
N PHE A 246 1.08 -7.51 17.06
CA PHE A 246 0.03 -6.54 17.28
C PHE A 246 -1.18 -7.21 17.96
N ALA A 247 -1.46 -6.81 19.21
CA ALA A 247 -2.59 -7.32 19.98
C ALA A 247 -3.62 -6.19 20.20
N CYS A 248 -4.58 -6.06 19.30
CA CYS A 248 -5.61 -5.02 19.36
C CYS A 248 -6.40 -5.04 20.69
N ALA A 249 -6.69 -6.21 21.22
CA ALA A 249 -7.45 -6.37 22.46
C ALA A 249 -6.74 -5.78 23.69
N GLU A 250 -5.39 -5.73 23.71
CA GLU A 250 -4.63 -5.18 24.84
C GLU A 250 -4.87 -3.68 24.98
N GLY A 251 -4.99 -2.94 23.87
CA GLY A 251 -5.33 -1.50 23.91
C GLY A 251 -6.73 -1.20 24.43
N LEU A 252 -7.66 -2.13 24.30
CA LEU A 252 -9.03 -2.00 24.78
C LEU A 252 -9.16 -2.33 26.28
N VAL A 253 -8.32 -3.22 26.78
CA VAL A 253 -8.37 -3.66 28.21
C VAL A 253 -7.66 -2.68 29.14
N LEU A 254 -6.69 -1.92 28.61
CA LEU A 254 -5.87 -0.99 29.41
C LEU A 254 -6.47 0.42 29.54
N ALA A 255 -7.63 0.70 28.97
CA ALA A 255 -8.32 1.96 29.21
C ALA A 255 -8.78 2.02 30.68
N PRO A 256 -8.30 2.98 31.52
CA PRO A 256 -8.73 3.11 32.89
C PRO A 256 -10.23 3.37 32.94
N GLY A 257 -11.03 2.41 33.42
CA GLY A 257 -12.46 2.57 33.62
C GLY A 257 -13.39 1.53 33.01
N SER A 258 -12.87 0.46 32.39
CA SER A 258 -13.69 -0.64 31.85
C SER A 258 -13.90 -1.79 32.84
N HIS A 259 -14.14 -1.47 34.12
CA HIS A 259 -14.59 -2.42 35.15
C HIS A 259 -16.01 -2.09 35.62
#